data_1953f45a499c08855980c50f1760c1cf
#
_entry.id   1953f45a499c08855980c50f1760c1cf
#
_cell.length_a   1.000
_cell.length_b   1.000
_cell.length_c   1.000
_cell.angle_alpha   90.00
_cell.angle_beta   90.00
_cell.angle_gamma   90.00
#
_symmetry.space_group_name_H-M   'P 1'
#
loop_
_entity.id
_entity.type
_entity.pdbx_description
1 polymer ?
#
loop_
_entity_poly.entity_id
_entity_poly.type
_entity_poly.pdbx_seq_one_letter_code
_entity_poly.pdbx_strand_id
1 'polypeptide(L)'
;MSNGSDVVVRAAYKPISTVPRALRTVDLATGGAATALHQRSDTTAVVPGAVIAEAMVALVLADALMDKTGGDCVAEARRNLTAYLDRVAERTRW
;
A
#
# COMPACT_ATOMS: atom_id res chain seq x y z
N MET A 1 18.29 1.96 5.38
CA MET A 1 18.88 3.31 5.44
C MET A 1 18.58 4.01 4.11
N SER A 2 18.00 5.19 4.14
CA SER A 2 17.71 5.96 2.90
C SER A 2 18.88 6.89 2.58
N ASN A 3 19.02 7.22 1.30
CA ASN A 3 20.07 8.11 0.79
C ASN A 3 19.51 9.46 0.33
N GLY A 4 18.27 9.78 0.67
CA GLY A 4 17.57 11.00 0.21
C GLY A 4 16.90 10.88 -1.15
N SER A 5 17.01 9.73 -1.82
CA SER A 5 16.26 9.47 -3.05
C SER A 5 14.83 9.00 -2.75
N ASP A 6 13.99 9.02 -3.77
CA ASP A 6 12.62 8.54 -3.68
C ASP A 6 12.56 7.06 -3.26
N VAL A 7 11.64 6.75 -2.38
CA VAL A 7 11.38 5.37 -1.96
C VAL A 7 10.35 4.76 -2.89
N VAL A 8 10.78 3.79 -3.68
CA VAL A 8 9.89 3.08 -4.63
C VAL A 8 9.48 1.74 -4.05
N VAL A 9 8.18 1.55 -3.90
CA VAL A 9 7.59 0.29 -3.44
C VAL A 9 6.78 -0.32 -4.58
N ARG A 10 6.93 -1.64 -4.77
CA ARG A 10 6.18 -2.39 -5.77
C ARG A 10 5.27 -3.37 -5.05
N ALA A 11 4.01 -3.37 -5.43
CA ALA A 11 3.02 -4.32 -4.94
C ALA A 11 2.39 -5.07 -6.12
N ALA A 12 2.04 -6.32 -5.89
CA ALA A 12 1.32 -7.13 -6.86
C ALA A 12 -0.08 -7.43 -6.32
N TYR A 13 -1.07 -7.25 -7.17
CA TYR A 13 -2.46 -7.56 -6.84
C TYR A 13 -2.83 -8.94 -7.36
N LYS A 14 -3.53 -9.70 -6.53
CA LYS A 14 -4.20 -10.90 -6.97
C LYS A 14 -5.21 -10.52 -8.06
N PRO A 15 -5.28 -11.25 -9.19
CA PRO A 15 -6.32 -11.01 -10.19
C PRO A 15 -7.73 -11.07 -9.57
N ILE A 16 -8.64 -10.30 -10.14
CA ILE A 16 -10.05 -10.37 -9.75
C ILE A 16 -10.59 -11.78 -10.01
N SER A 17 -11.41 -12.26 -9.08
CA SER A 17 -12.01 -13.61 -9.18
C SER A 17 -13.24 -13.66 -10.08
N THR A 18 -13.79 -12.52 -10.47
CA THR A 18 -14.96 -12.43 -11.33
C THR A 18 -14.61 -12.81 -12.77
N VAL A 19 -15.27 -13.84 -13.27
CA VAL A 19 -15.16 -14.28 -14.65
C VAL A 19 -16.32 -13.70 -15.47
N PRO A 20 -16.06 -12.84 -16.47
CA PRO A 20 -17.13 -12.21 -17.25
C PRO A 20 -17.92 -13.20 -18.10
N ARG A 21 -17.32 -14.36 -18.43
CA ARG A 21 -17.98 -15.41 -19.17
C ARG A 21 -18.59 -16.43 -18.21
N ALA A 22 -19.89 -16.62 -18.28
CA ALA A 22 -20.60 -17.61 -17.49
C ALA A 22 -20.07 -19.04 -17.76
N LEU A 23 -19.76 -19.75 -16.70
CA LEU A 23 -19.26 -21.12 -16.76
C LEU A 23 -20.41 -22.12 -16.83
N ARG A 24 -20.15 -23.27 -17.44
CA ARG A 24 -21.12 -24.38 -17.47
C ARG A 24 -21.22 -25.00 -16.07
N THR A 25 -22.45 -25.31 -15.66
CA THR A 25 -22.73 -26.00 -14.40
C THR A 25 -23.89 -26.96 -14.57
N VAL A 26 -24.38 -27.53 -13.47
CA VAL A 26 -25.52 -28.44 -13.43
C VAL A 26 -26.56 -27.88 -12.46
N ASP A 27 -27.80 -27.90 -12.87
CA ASP A 27 -28.92 -27.62 -11.97
C ASP A 27 -29.12 -28.80 -11.01
N LEU A 28 -28.98 -28.55 -9.71
CA LEU A 28 -29.07 -29.59 -8.68
C LEU A 28 -30.51 -30.16 -8.50
N ALA A 29 -31.52 -29.41 -8.87
CA ALA A 29 -32.89 -29.83 -8.74
C ALA A 29 -33.33 -30.76 -9.88
N THR A 30 -32.85 -30.48 -11.09
CA THR A 30 -33.24 -31.21 -12.31
C THR A 30 -32.17 -32.17 -12.83
N GLY A 31 -30.92 -32.01 -12.37
CA GLY A 31 -29.76 -32.74 -12.92
C GLY A 31 -29.37 -32.31 -14.34
N GLY A 32 -30.00 -31.28 -14.88
CA GLY A 32 -29.79 -30.80 -16.22
C GLY A 32 -28.60 -29.83 -16.34
N ALA A 33 -28.10 -29.66 -17.57
CA ALA A 33 -27.07 -28.68 -17.85
C ALA A 33 -27.59 -27.25 -17.62
N ALA A 34 -26.82 -26.45 -16.91
CA ALA A 34 -27.14 -25.06 -16.60
C ALA A 34 -25.93 -24.15 -16.83
N THR A 35 -26.17 -22.87 -16.77
CA THR A 35 -25.11 -21.83 -16.84
C THR A 35 -25.02 -21.14 -15.49
N ALA A 36 -23.80 -20.99 -14.96
CA ALA A 36 -23.58 -20.31 -13.70
C ALA A 36 -24.03 -18.86 -13.75
N LEU A 37 -24.60 -18.40 -12.65
CA LEU A 37 -25.06 -17.02 -12.54
C LEU A 37 -23.87 -16.06 -12.38
N HIS A 38 -23.84 -15.01 -13.19
CA HIS A 38 -22.89 -13.93 -13.02
C HIS A 38 -23.44 -12.90 -12.02
N GLN A 39 -22.98 -12.94 -10.78
CA GLN A 39 -23.54 -12.09 -9.71
C GLN A 39 -22.80 -10.79 -9.47
N ARG A 40 -21.51 -10.70 -9.82
CA ARG A 40 -20.69 -9.52 -9.55
C ARG A 40 -19.85 -9.17 -10.76
N SER A 41 -19.73 -7.89 -10.98
CA SER A 41 -18.84 -7.28 -11.98
C SER A 41 -17.78 -6.48 -11.24
N ASP A 42 -16.76 -7.19 -10.74
CA ASP A 42 -15.63 -6.53 -10.10
C ASP A 42 -14.69 -5.96 -11.19
N THR A 43 -14.14 -4.79 -10.91
CA THR A 43 -13.14 -4.16 -11.74
C THR A 43 -11.78 -4.20 -11.06
N THR A 44 -10.71 -4.06 -11.84
CA THR A 44 -9.36 -4.00 -11.28
C THR A 44 -9.19 -2.79 -10.37
N ALA A 45 -8.57 -2.99 -9.21
CA ALA A 45 -8.27 -1.95 -8.23
C ALA A 45 -6.77 -1.60 -8.21
N VAL A 46 -6.03 -1.88 -9.28
CA VAL A 46 -4.57 -1.66 -9.30
C VAL A 46 -4.23 -0.20 -9.11
N VAL A 47 -4.89 0.73 -9.81
CA VAL A 47 -4.61 2.16 -9.68
C VAL A 47 -5.02 2.72 -8.31
N PRO A 48 -6.26 2.50 -7.82
CA PRO A 48 -6.60 2.89 -6.45
C PRO A 48 -5.71 2.21 -5.40
N GLY A 49 -5.33 0.97 -5.63
CA GLY A 49 -4.46 0.20 -4.75
C GLY A 49 -3.06 0.79 -4.64
N ALA A 50 -2.52 1.37 -5.69
CA ALA A 50 -1.23 2.07 -5.63
C ALA A 50 -1.27 3.27 -4.67
N VAL A 51 -2.35 4.06 -4.72
CA VAL A 51 -2.56 5.20 -3.80
C VAL A 51 -2.73 4.73 -2.36
N ILE A 52 -3.46 3.64 -2.13
CA ILE A 52 -3.61 3.04 -0.79
C ILE A 52 -2.26 2.53 -0.28
N ALA A 53 -1.48 1.85 -1.10
CA ALA A 53 -0.15 1.37 -0.73
C ALA A 53 0.79 2.51 -0.35
N GLU A 54 0.79 3.61 -1.09
CA GLU A 54 1.53 4.83 -0.76
C GLU A 54 1.13 5.37 0.62
N ALA A 55 -0.16 5.49 0.89
CA ALA A 55 -0.66 5.95 2.18
C ALA A 55 -0.26 5.03 3.33
N MET A 56 -0.31 3.72 3.14
CA MET A 56 0.11 2.74 4.16
C MET A 56 1.61 2.82 4.44
N VAL A 57 2.44 2.95 3.42
CA VAL A 57 3.89 3.16 3.57
C VAL A 57 4.17 4.46 4.32
N ALA A 58 3.47 5.54 3.97
CA ALA A 58 3.61 6.83 4.66
C ALA A 58 3.29 6.73 6.16
N LEU A 59 2.25 5.99 6.55
CA LEU A 59 1.91 5.76 7.96
C LEU A 59 3.02 4.99 8.71
N VAL A 60 3.56 3.93 8.12
CA VAL A 60 4.66 3.16 8.72
C VAL A 60 5.91 4.03 8.87
N LEU A 61 6.24 4.83 7.87
CA LEU A 61 7.38 5.74 7.94
C LEU A 61 7.19 6.86 8.96
N ALA A 62 5.96 7.37 9.10
CA ALA A 62 5.63 8.38 10.10
C ALA A 62 5.82 7.84 11.52
N ASP A 63 5.37 6.62 11.80
CA ASP A 63 5.57 5.95 13.08
C ASP A 63 7.06 5.80 13.41
N ALA A 64 7.85 5.27 12.48
CA ALA A 64 9.29 5.14 12.63
C ALA A 64 10.01 6.49 12.80
N LEU A 65 9.51 7.54 12.14
CA LEU A 65 10.05 8.89 12.29
C LEU A 65 9.79 9.43 13.70
N MET A 66 8.58 9.24 14.20
CA MET A 66 8.21 9.66 15.56
C MET A 66 9.01 8.92 16.63
N ASP A 67 9.24 7.63 16.46
CA ASP A 67 10.13 6.85 17.33
C ASP A 67 11.56 7.42 17.35
N LYS A 68 12.05 7.85 16.19
CA LYS A 68 13.39 8.40 16.08
C LYS A 68 13.52 9.80 16.64
N THR A 69 12.54 10.66 16.43
CA THR A 69 12.61 12.07 16.80
C THR A 69 12.00 12.34 18.16
N GLY A 70 11.01 11.56 18.57
CA GLY A 70 10.22 11.84 19.77
C GLY A 70 9.51 13.18 19.70
N GLY A 71 9.06 13.67 20.86
CA GLY A 71 8.38 14.94 21.03
C GLY A 71 6.86 14.80 21.17
N ASP A 72 6.27 15.72 21.93
CA ASP A 72 4.83 15.73 22.20
C ASP A 72 4.03 16.45 21.12
N CYS A 73 4.70 17.12 20.20
CA CYS A 73 4.07 17.84 19.09
C CYS A 73 4.95 17.86 17.83
N VAL A 74 4.33 18.18 16.71
CA VAL A 74 5.00 18.22 15.39
C VAL A 74 6.18 19.21 15.38
N ALA A 75 6.07 20.34 16.09
CA ALA A 75 7.14 21.33 16.15
C ALA A 75 8.41 20.78 16.82
N GLU A 76 8.24 19.98 17.87
CA GLU A 76 9.35 19.32 18.56
C GLU A 76 9.98 18.23 17.70
N ALA A 77 9.18 17.37 17.10
CA ALA A 77 9.66 16.34 16.20
C ALA A 77 10.45 16.95 15.03
N ARG A 78 9.94 18.02 14.45
CA ARG A 78 10.62 18.75 13.36
C ARG A 78 11.96 19.34 13.78
N ARG A 79 12.00 20.01 14.95
CA ARG A 79 13.25 20.54 15.51
C ARG A 79 14.29 19.42 15.73
N ASN A 80 13.86 18.32 16.32
CA ASN A 80 14.73 17.18 16.62
C ASN A 80 15.25 16.53 15.34
N LEU A 81 14.43 16.41 14.29
CA LEU A 81 14.84 15.92 12.98
C LEU A 81 15.88 16.85 12.35
N THR A 82 15.67 18.15 12.36
CA THR A 82 16.63 19.14 11.82
C THR A 82 17.96 19.02 12.51
N ALA A 83 17.98 19.00 13.84
CA ALA A 83 19.22 18.84 14.62
C ALA A 83 19.94 17.52 14.34
N TYR A 84 19.20 16.45 14.04
CA TYR A 84 19.78 15.18 13.64
C TYR A 84 20.43 15.26 12.26
N LEU A 85 19.75 15.86 11.28
CA LEU A 85 20.25 16.01 9.91
C LEU A 85 21.51 16.90 9.86
N ASP A 86 21.54 17.97 10.64
CA ASP A 86 22.69 18.86 10.75
C ASP A 86 23.94 18.09 11.27
N ARG A 87 23.77 17.28 12.31
CA ARG A 87 24.85 16.44 12.82
C ARG A 87 25.32 15.39 11.82
N VAL A 88 24.42 14.83 11.00
CA VAL A 88 24.79 13.90 9.95
C VAL A 88 25.60 14.63 8.87
N ALA A 89 25.16 15.81 8.45
CA ALA A 89 25.86 16.62 7.46
C ALA A 89 27.26 17.00 7.93
N GLU A 90 27.45 17.36 9.20
CA GLU A 90 28.76 17.67 9.77
C GLU A 90 29.72 16.47 9.75
N ARG A 91 29.20 15.27 10.04
CA ARG A 91 30.01 14.02 10.07
C ARG A 91 30.37 13.49 8.66
N THR A 92 29.63 13.87 7.66
CA THR A 92 29.80 13.40 6.28
C THR A 92 30.49 14.42 5.38
N ARG A 93 30.94 15.54 5.92
CA ARG A 93 31.84 16.46 5.20
C ARG A 93 33.21 15.83 5.11
N TRP A 94 33.56 15.42 3.90
CA TRP A 94 34.90 14.96 3.53
C TRP A 94 35.70 16.12 2.93
#